data_5b6e2c9f9db5175044f421717b2054c3
#
_entry.id   5b6e2c9f9db5175044f421717b2054c3
#
_cell.length_a   1.000
_cell.length_b   1.000
_cell.length_c   1.000
_cell.angle_alpha   90.00
_cell.angle_beta   90.00
_cell.angle_gamma   90.00
#
_symmetry.space_group_name_H-M   'P 1'
#
loop_
_entity.id
_entity.type
_entity.pdbx_description
1 polymer ?
#
loop_
_entity_poly.entity_id
_entity_poly.type
_entity_poly.pdbx_seq_one_letter_code
_entity_poly.pdbx_strand_id
1 'polypeptide(L)'
;MEEGIYPQYKSLFIRPEDSGTTDSPTRITAVPNARVVLSGGVPVTDWEQGCKDTRIPETLRNKIWVAEVPRMGNRILETRQMWVNGTKAQRAAQFPDGVMERMIDFNPEEETITIPTPQTAGLNAASQVEMIVHQRWAIAILRVKEMITEGANTIVRFHDPESRLEFAHPWPQPVIDGEKGNSTFCLVNALELLDQPGEWYQDYPSGRIYYYPRPHEDMTKAQVIIPALETLLTISGTLERPVRNIYFQNISFEHTSWMRPSYQGHVTLQGGFHLLDAYRLPLSLIHI
;
A
#
# COMPACT_ATOMS: atom_id res chain seq x y z
N MET A 1 12.45 -4.51 -28.32
CA MET A 1 12.80 -5.37 -27.15
C MET A 1 12.21 -6.74 -27.40
N GLU A 2 12.96 -7.77 -27.06
CA GLU A 2 12.50 -9.15 -27.11
C GLU A 2 11.62 -9.52 -25.90
N GLU A 3 10.93 -10.67 -25.97
CA GLU A 3 10.10 -11.15 -24.88
C GLU A 3 10.90 -11.31 -23.59
N GLY A 4 10.34 -10.85 -22.47
CA GLY A 4 10.95 -11.01 -21.17
C GLY A 4 10.55 -9.95 -20.14
N ILE A 5 10.93 -10.25 -18.89
CA ILE A 5 10.85 -9.31 -17.78
C ILE A 5 12.22 -8.66 -17.61
N TYR A 6 12.25 -7.35 -17.65
CA TYR A 6 13.45 -6.52 -17.54
C TYR A 6 13.45 -5.82 -16.19
N PRO A 7 14.11 -6.38 -15.16
CA PRO A 7 14.16 -5.77 -13.86
C PRO A 7 14.96 -4.47 -13.87
N GLN A 8 14.40 -3.45 -13.25
CA GLN A 8 15.02 -2.15 -13.09
C GLN A 8 15.45 -1.96 -11.64
N TYR A 9 16.70 -1.60 -11.41
CA TYR A 9 17.26 -1.30 -10.08
C TYR A 9 17.34 0.21 -9.81
N LYS A 10 16.99 1.02 -10.82
CA LYS A 10 16.90 2.48 -10.77
C LYS A 10 15.93 2.96 -11.83
N SER A 11 15.31 4.11 -11.61
CA SER A 11 14.47 4.76 -12.61
C SER A 11 15.22 5.02 -13.91
N LEU A 12 14.58 4.79 -15.04
CA LEU A 12 15.02 5.24 -16.34
C LEU A 12 14.74 6.73 -16.49
N PHE A 13 15.66 7.44 -17.12
CA PHE A 13 15.48 8.86 -17.40
C PHE A 13 15.43 9.09 -18.91
N ILE A 14 14.41 9.80 -19.35
CA ILE A 14 14.28 10.34 -20.71
C ILE A 14 14.41 11.84 -20.62
N ARG A 15 15.33 12.40 -21.35
CA ARG A 15 15.71 13.81 -21.35
C ARG A 15 15.50 14.44 -22.73
N PRO A 16 15.63 15.75 -22.88
CA PRO A 16 15.50 16.42 -24.17
C PRO A 16 16.45 15.87 -25.25
N GLU A 17 17.62 15.36 -24.84
CA GLU A 17 18.61 14.76 -25.72
C GLU A 17 18.14 13.44 -26.36
N ASP A 18 17.19 12.77 -25.74
CA ASP A 18 16.62 11.49 -26.20
C ASP A 18 15.43 11.72 -27.16
N SER A 19 15.06 12.98 -27.37
CA SER A 19 13.92 13.35 -28.22
C SER A 19 14.16 12.98 -29.66
N GLY A 20 13.12 12.45 -30.30
CA GLY A 20 13.07 12.33 -31.75
C GLY A 20 12.59 13.60 -32.47
N THR A 21 12.44 13.50 -33.77
CA THR A 21 11.78 14.52 -34.61
C THR A 21 10.41 14.02 -35.06
N THR A 22 9.63 14.91 -35.69
CA THR A 22 8.36 14.52 -36.28
C THR A 22 8.50 13.41 -37.31
N ASP A 23 9.55 13.49 -38.13
CA ASP A 23 9.80 12.53 -39.22
C ASP A 23 10.63 11.32 -38.77
N SER A 24 11.35 11.44 -37.64
CA SER A 24 12.16 10.38 -37.06
C SER A 24 11.97 10.35 -35.53
N PRO A 25 10.87 9.82 -35.04
CA PRO A 25 10.62 9.74 -33.60
C PRO A 25 11.49 8.68 -32.93
N THR A 26 11.81 8.88 -31.67
CA THR A 26 12.43 7.83 -30.83
C THR A 26 11.37 6.82 -30.44
N ARG A 27 11.58 5.55 -30.78
CA ARG A 27 10.63 4.46 -30.49
C ARG A 27 11.27 3.41 -29.61
N ILE A 28 10.59 3.08 -28.52
CA ILE A 28 10.94 1.99 -27.60
C ILE A 28 9.79 1.01 -27.68
N THR A 29 9.99 -0.12 -28.35
CA THR A 29 8.91 -1.04 -28.69
C THR A 29 9.30 -2.50 -28.47
N ALA A 30 8.32 -3.33 -28.15
CA ALA A 30 8.46 -4.78 -28.21
C ALA A 30 8.44 -5.27 -29.67
N VAL A 31 9.13 -6.38 -29.95
CA VAL A 31 8.92 -7.11 -31.22
C VAL A 31 7.49 -7.66 -31.31
N PRO A 32 6.93 -7.90 -32.49
CA PRO A 32 5.58 -8.39 -32.63
C PRO A 32 5.32 -9.64 -31.78
N ASN A 33 4.17 -9.66 -31.08
CA ASN A 33 3.72 -10.74 -30.20
C ASN A 33 4.57 -11.03 -28.96
N ALA A 34 5.60 -10.23 -28.66
CA ALA A 34 6.39 -10.38 -27.45
C ALA A 34 5.72 -9.69 -26.25
N ARG A 35 5.67 -10.38 -25.12
CA ARG A 35 5.35 -9.77 -23.84
C ARG A 35 6.61 -9.19 -23.23
N VAL A 36 6.72 -7.86 -23.22
CA VAL A 36 7.82 -7.12 -22.62
C VAL A 36 7.35 -6.41 -21.37
N VAL A 37 8.02 -6.65 -20.25
CA VAL A 37 7.71 -6.04 -18.96
C VAL A 37 8.95 -5.31 -18.44
N LEU A 38 8.85 -4.01 -18.23
CA LEU A 38 9.80 -3.24 -17.41
C LEU A 38 9.31 -3.32 -15.96
N SER A 39 10.08 -3.97 -15.10
CA SER A 39 9.69 -4.28 -13.73
C SER A 39 10.53 -3.51 -12.71
N GLY A 40 9.88 -2.78 -11.80
CA GLY A 40 10.51 -2.15 -10.64
C GLY A 40 10.57 -3.06 -9.42
N GLY A 41 10.21 -4.33 -9.57
CA GLY A 41 10.16 -5.31 -8.49
C GLY A 41 11.38 -6.21 -8.41
N VAL A 42 11.49 -6.85 -7.27
CA VAL A 42 12.48 -7.90 -6.98
C VAL A 42 11.76 -9.18 -6.57
N PRO A 43 12.29 -10.36 -6.91
CA PRO A 43 11.70 -11.61 -6.49
C PRO A 43 11.91 -11.85 -5.00
N VAL A 44 10.90 -12.47 -4.39
CA VAL A 44 11.00 -13.09 -3.06
C VAL A 44 11.10 -14.59 -3.26
N THR A 45 12.18 -15.17 -2.78
CA THR A 45 12.52 -16.60 -2.94
C THR A 45 12.57 -17.31 -1.60
N ASP A 46 12.91 -18.60 -1.64
CA ASP A 46 13.17 -19.41 -0.45
C ASP A 46 12.00 -19.46 0.54
N TRP A 47 10.81 -19.62 -0.02
CA TRP A 47 9.58 -19.75 0.73
C TRP A 47 9.53 -21.10 1.46
N GLU A 48 9.30 -21.06 2.78
CA GLU A 48 9.12 -22.22 3.63
C GLU A 48 7.65 -22.34 4.07
N GLN A 49 7.10 -23.55 3.98
CA GLN A 49 5.76 -23.82 4.45
C GLN A 49 5.75 -24.02 5.97
N GLY A 50 4.77 -23.44 6.61
CA GLY A 50 4.55 -23.55 8.04
C GLY A 50 5.08 -22.35 8.81
N CYS A 51 4.21 -21.76 9.61
CA CYS A 51 4.51 -20.61 10.45
C CYS A 51 4.60 -21.06 11.92
N LYS A 52 5.66 -20.65 12.62
CA LYS A 52 5.82 -20.93 14.07
C LYS A 52 5.31 -19.78 14.94
N ASP A 53 4.89 -18.67 14.33
CA ASP A 53 4.41 -17.51 15.06
C ASP A 53 3.08 -17.81 15.75
N THR A 54 3.02 -17.54 17.04
CA THR A 54 1.84 -17.86 17.86
C THR A 54 0.69 -16.86 17.69
N ARG A 55 0.94 -15.73 17.04
CA ARG A 55 -0.10 -14.77 16.64
C ARG A 55 -1.04 -15.35 15.60
N ILE A 56 -0.58 -16.31 14.80
CA ILE A 56 -1.42 -17.05 13.85
C ILE A 56 -2.08 -18.24 14.54
N PRO A 57 -3.41 -18.41 14.37
CA PRO A 57 -4.12 -19.59 14.89
C PRO A 57 -3.47 -20.89 14.43
N GLU A 58 -3.39 -21.87 15.31
CA GLU A 58 -2.74 -23.16 15.03
C GLU A 58 -3.28 -23.84 13.77
N THR A 59 -4.57 -23.74 13.54
CA THR A 59 -5.28 -24.29 12.36
C THR A 59 -4.82 -23.71 11.02
N LEU A 60 -4.21 -22.51 11.03
CA LEU A 60 -3.73 -21.83 9.84
C LEU A 60 -2.21 -21.94 9.65
N ARG A 61 -1.45 -22.24 10.71
CA ARG A 61 0.03 -22.21 10.66
C ARG A 61 0.63 -23.04 9.52
N ASN A 62 0.08 -24.23 9.27
CA ASN A 62 0.55 -25.10 8.18
C ASN A 62 0.15 -24.63 6.78
N LYS A 63 -0.74 -23.65 6.66
CA LYS A 63 -1.18 -23.06 5.40
C LYS A 63 -0.37 -21.82 5.01
N ILE A 64 0.26 -21.19 5.99
CA ILE A 64 1.03 -19.97 5.78
C ILE A 64 2.44 -20.32 5.31
N TRP A 65 2.91 -19.60 4.32
CA TRP A 65 4.28 -19.63 3.83
C TRP A 65 5.04 -18.40 4.29
N VAL A 66 6.32 -18.57 4.57
CA VAL A 66 7.18 -17.54 5.15
C VAL A 66 8.46 -17.45 4.34
N ALA A 67 8.93 -16.25 4.07
CA ALA A 67 10.24 -16.00 3.44
C ALA A 67 10.93 -14.81 4.09
N GLU A 68 12.22 -14.65 3.83
CA GLU A 68 12.93 -13.42 4.15
C GLU A 68 12.65 -12.34 3.10
N VAL A 69 12.47 -11.11 3.55
CA VAL A 69 12.31 -9.97 2.64
C VAL A 69 13.65 -9.64 2.01
N PRO A 70 13.72 -9.48 0.68
CA PRO A 70 14.93 -9.07 -0.01
C PRO A 70 15.54 -7.80 0.55
N ARG A 71 16.86 -7.71 0.51
CA ARG A 71 17.62 -6.53 0.92
C ARG A 71 18.16 -5.79 -0.30
N MET A 72 18.11 -4.47 -0.25
CA MET A 72 18.87 -3.61 -1.16
C MET A 72 20.01 -2.94 -0.37
N GLY A 73 21.23 -3.36 -0.63
CA GLY A 73 22.37 -3.05 0.23
C GLY A 73 22.13 -3.57 1.66
N ASN A 74 22.22 -2.71 2.64
CA ASN A 74 22.02 -3.08 4.07
C ASN A 74 20.59 -2.87 4.57
N ARG A 75 19.65 -2.43 3.71
CA ARG A 75 18.27 -2.14 4.10
C ARG A 75 17.34 -3.27 3.68
N ILE A 76 16.48 -3.71 4.59
CA ILE A 76 15.33 -4.55 4.27
C ILE A 76 14.38 -3.70 3.45
N LEU A 77 13.85 -4.25 2.35
CA LEU A 77 12.81 -3.58 1.58
C LEU A 77 11.54 -3.54 2.39
N GLU A 78 10.96 -2.37 2.54
CA GLU A 78 9.60 -2.22 3.01
C GLU A 78 8.67 -2.19 1.81
N THR A 79 7.58 -2.98 1.87
CA THR A 79 6.65 -3.05 0.74
C THR A 79 5.21 -2.85 1.19
N ARG A 80 4.45 -2.22 0.32
CA ARG A 80 3.00 -2.07 0.46
C ARG A 80 2.21 -2.88 -0.56
N GLN A 81 2.90 -3.59 -1.44
CA GLN A 81 2.30 -4.39 -2.49
C GLN A 81 3.11 -5.66 -2.73
N MET A 82 2.43 -6.71 -3.13
CA MET A 82 3.02 -7.98 -3.50
C MET A 82 2.21 -8.61 -4.64
N TRP A 83 2.89 -9.27 -5.56
CA TRP A 83 2.27 -10.03 -6.65
C TRP A 83 2.73 -11.49 -6.57
N VAL A 84 1.78 -12.38 -6.76
CA VAL A 84 2.02 -13.83 -6.85
C VAL A 84 1.51 -14.29 -8.19
N ASN A 85 2.37 -14.85 -9.01
CA ASN A 85 2.07 -15.29 -10.39
C ASN A 85 1.38 -14.19 -11.23
N GLY A 86 1.84 -12.94 -11.08
CA GLY A 86 1.30 -11.77 -11.77
C GLY A 86 -0.02 -11.23 -11.20
N THR A 87 -0.59 -11.86 -10.19
CA THR A 87 -1.81 -11.39 -9.52
C THR A 87 -1.47 -10.67 -8.22
N LYS A 88 -1.97 -9.45 -8.05
CA LYS A 88 -1.75 -8.69 -6.82
C LYS A 88 -2.35 -9.42 -5.63
N ALA A 89 -1.56 -9.62 -4.59
CA ALA A 89 -1.98 -10.14 -3.31
C ALA A 89 -2.52 -9.01 -2.41
N GLN A 90 -3.43 -9.36 -1.51
CA GLN A 90 -4.03 -8.42 -0.57
C GLN A 90 -3.19 -8.33 0.70
N ARG A 91 -3.00 -7.14 1.25
CA ARG A 91 -2.45 -7.02 2.61
C ARG A 91 -3.46 -7.58 3.61
N ALA A 92 -2.99 -8.32 4.61
CA ALA A 92 -3.83 -8.86 5.67
C ALA A 92 -4.74 -7.76 6.25
N ALA A 93 -6.04 -8.02 6.29
CA ALA A 93 -7.06 -7.01 6.55
C ALA A 93 -8.27 -7.60 7.29
N GLN A 94 -8.89 -6.78 8.11
CA GLN A 94 -10.17 -7.12 8.72
C GLN A 94 -11.30 -6.79 7.75
N PHE A 95 -11.94 -7.82 7.22
CA PHE A 95 -13.13 -7.69 6.39
C PHE A 95 -14.17 -8.70 6.86
N PRO A 96 -14.89 -8.43 7.96
CA PRO A 96 -15.94 -9.32 8.42
C PRO A 96 -16.97 -9.47 7.29
N ASP A 97 -17.22 -10.71 6.88
CA ASP A 97 -18.15 -11.09 5.82
C ASP A 97 -17.94 -10.35 4.47
N GLY A 98 -16.69 -9.91 4.22
CA GLY A 98 -16.35 -9.15 3.00
C GLY A 98 -16.89 -7.73 2.97
N VAL A 99 -17.41 -7.22 4.06
CA VAL A 99 -17.98 -5.87 4.18
C VAL A 99 -17.17 -5.05 5.18
N MET A 100 -16.79 -3.83 4.80
CA MET A 100 -16.11 -2.90 5.71
C MET A 100 -17.06 -2.50 6.85
N GLU A 101 -16.52 -2.44 8.07
CA GLU A 101 -17.27 -1.99 9.24
C GLU A 101 -17.46 -0.47 9.25
N ARG A 102 -18.44 -0.01 10.01
CA ARG A 102 -18.70 1.41 10.23
C ARG A 102 -18.14 1.85 11.56
N MET A 103 -17.49 3.01 11.59
CA MET A 103 -17.07 3.62 12.85
C MET A 103 -18.29 4.05 13.67
N ILE A 104 -18.10 4.13 14.97
CA ILE A 104 -19.16 4.55 15.92
C ILE A 104 -19.08 6.05 16.13
N ASP A 105 -17.87 6.58 16.33
CA ASP A 105 -17.65 7.99 16.62
C ASP A 105 -16.30 8.49 16.06
N PHE A 106 -16.22 9.81 15.87
CA PHE A 106 -15.03 10.53 15.47
C PHE A 106 -14.92 11.78 16.36
N ASN A 107 -13.93 11.80 17.25
CA ASN A 107 -13.74 12.87 18.23
C ASN A 107 -12.49 13.69 17.91
N PRO A 108 -12.63 14.90 17.32
CA PRO A 108 -11.50 15.75 16.98
C PRO A 108 -10.76 16.33 18.18
N GLU A 109 -11.42 16.51 19.33
CA GLU A 109 -10.78 17.10 20.52
C GLU A 109 -9.82 16.13 21.20
N GLU A 110 -10.17 14.84 21.22
CA GLU A 110 -9.34 13.79 21.82
C GLU A 110 -8.45 13.06 20.81
N GLU A 111 -8.58 13.39 19.53
CA GLU A 111 -7.92 12.73 18.41
C GLU A 111 -8.16 11.20 18.41
N THR A 112 -9.43 10.79 18.51
CA THR A 112 -9.84 9.38 18.58
C THR A 112 -10.92 9.02 17.57
N ILE A 113 -10.89 7.76 17.15
CA ILE A 113 -12.00 7.10 16.45
C ILE A 113 -12.49 5.94 17.31
N THR A 114 -13.80 5.88 17.53
CA THR A 114 -14.43 4.74 18.21
C THR A 114 -14.98 3.77 17.16
N ILE A 115 -14.66 2.51 17.31
CA ILE A 115 -15.06 1.42 16.42
C ILE A 115 -15.74 0.28 17.21
N PRO A 116 -16.53 -0.60 16.58
CA PRO A 116 -16.89 -1.88 17.18
C PRO A 116 -15.65 -2.66 17.56
N THR A 117 -15.69 -3.35 18.71
CA THR A 117 -14.54 -4.12 19.17
C THR A 117 -14.18 -5.23 18.16
N PRO A 118 -12.95 -5.22 17.61
CA PRO A 118 -12.50 -6.25 16.68
C PRO A 118 -12.57 -7.64 17.30
N GLN A 119 -13.06 -8.61 16.54
CA GLN A 119 -13.16 -10.00 17.00
C GLN A 119 -11.81 -10.75 16.95
N THR A 120 -10.84 -10.22 16.20
CA THR A 120 -9.52 -10.83 16.06
C THR A 120 -8.72 -10.73 17.34
N ALA A 121 -8.40 -11.89 17.93
CA ALA A 121 -7.64 -11.96 19.17
C ALA A 121 -6.24 -11.36 19.02
N GLY A 122 -5.82 -10.58 20.00
CA GLY A 122 -4.48 -10.01 20.05
C GLY A 122 -4.24 -8.76 19.19
N LEU A 123 -5.21 -8.35 18.38
CA LEU A 123 -5.06 -7.22 17.46
C LEU A 123 -4.74 -5.90 18.18
N ASN A 124 -5.25 -5.70 19.39
CA ASN A 124 -4.98 -4.53 20.22
C ASN A 124 -3.51 -4.40 20.68
N ALA A 125 -2.75 -5.48 20.59
CA ALA A 125 -1.31 -5.52 20.89
C ALA A 125 -0.42 -5.49 19.63
N ALA A 126 -1.02 -5.53 18.44
CA ALA A 126 -0.29 -5.55 17.18
C ALA A 126 0.36 -4.19 16.88
N SER A 127 1.65 -4.20 16.55
CA SER A 127 2.48 -2.99 16.47
C SER A 127 2.45 -2.26 15.12
N GLN A 128 1.90 -2.89 14.08
CA GLN A 128 1.97 -2.36 12.71
C GLN A 128 0.59 -2.12 12.09
N VAL A 129 -0.45 -2.14 12.90
CA VAL A 129 -1.82 -1.91 12.43
C VAL A 129 -1.94 -0.54 11.80
N GLU A 130 -2.56 -0.49 10.66
CA GLU A 130 -3.02 0.73 10.01
C GLU A 130 -4.55 0.71 9.92
N MET A 131 -5.17 1.85 10.08
CA MET A 131 -6.60 2.03 9.87
C MET A 131 -6.83 2.82 8.59
N ILE A 132 -7.52 2.22 7.63
CA ILE A 132 -8.00 2.89 6.44
C ILE A 132 -9.36 3.48 6.77
N VAL A 133 -9.48 4.80 6.70
CA VAL A 133 -10.69 5.55 7.01
C VAL A 133 -11.30 6.10 5.72
N HIS A 134 -12.55 5.78 5.45
CA HIS A 134 -13.29 6.34 4.32
C HIS A 134 -13.94 7.66 4.73
N GLN A 135 -13.42 8.72 4.16
CA GLN A 135 -13.95 10.08 4.31
C GLN A 135 -14.99 10.36 3.22
N ARG A 136 -15.50 11.59 3.12
CA ARG A 136 -16.54 11.94 2.15
C ARG A 136 -16.16 11.68 0.69
N TRP A 137 -14.90 11.92 0.30
CA TRP A 137 -14.39 11.72 -1.07
C TRP A 137 -12.92 11.34 -1.12
N ALA A 138 -12.34 11.03 0.01
CA ALA A 138 -10.95 10.62 0.13
C ALA A 138 -10.84 9.42 1.08
N ILE A 139 -9.65 8.86 1.17
CA ILE A 139 -9.29 7.91 2.21
C ILE A 139 -8.13 8.47 3.01
N ALA A 140 -8.17 8.32 4.33
CA ALA A 140 -7.01 8.47 5.18
C ALA A 140 -6.48 7.09 5.56
N ILE A 141 -5.17 6.97 5.75
CA ILE A 141 -4.51 5.78 6.27
C ILE A 141 -3.67 6.21 7.46
N LEU A 142 -4.07 5.77 8.63
CA LEU A 142 -3.55 6.21 9.90
C LEU A 142 -2.87 5.03 10.60
N ARG A 143 -1.62 5.22 11.07
CA ARG A 143 -0.93 4.19 11.86
C ARG A 143 -1.53 4.17 13.26
N VAL A 144 -2.01 3.01 13.68
CA VAL A 144 -2.59 2.83 15.00
C VAL A 144 -1.49 2.84 16.04
N LYS A 145 -1.64 3.71 17.03
CA LYS A 145 -0.74 3.83 18.19
C LYS A 145 -1.24 2.99 19.37
N GLU A 146 -2.54 3.00 19.58
CA GLU A 146 -3.18 2.37 20.73
C GLU A 146 -4.62 2.01 20.42
N MET A 147 -5.08 0.90 20.94
CA MET A 147 -6.46 0.43 20.90
C MET A 147 -6.91 0.07 22.31
N ILE A 148 -7.87 0.81 22.86
CA ILE A 148 -8.40 0.61 24.21
C ILE A 148 -9.80 0.03 24.09
N THR A 149 -9.99 -1.21 24.51
CA THR A 149 -11.27 -1.90 24.46
C THR A 149 -12.13 -1.57 25.68
N GLU A 150 -13.33 -1.08 25.45
CA GLU A 150 -14.35 -0.77 26.45
C GLU A 150 -15.67 -1.49 26.11
N GLY A 151 -15.77 -2.74 26.55
CA GLY A 151 -16.94 -3.58 26.26
C GLY A 151 -17.10 -3.90 24.78
N ALA A 152 -18.17 -3.43 24.16
CA ALA A 152 -18.44 -3.63 22.72
C ALA A 152 -17.73 -2.63 21.81
N ASN A 153 -17.06 -1.64 22.37
CA ASN A 153 -16.42 -0.55 21.65
C ASN A 153 -14.89 -0.57 21.88
N THR A 154 -14.15 -0.07 20.90
CA THR A 154 -12.71 0.14 21.00
C THR A 154 -12.39 1.56 20.57
N ILE A 155 -11.69 2.29 21.45
CA ILE A 155 -11.16 3.63 21.17
C ILE A 155 -9.79 3.45 20.52
N VAL A 156 -9.60 4.06 19.35
CA VAL A 156 -8.37 3.98 18.57
C VAL A 156 -7.68 5.34 18.57
N ARG A 157 -6.39 5.35 18.91
CA ARG A 157 -5.48 6.51 18.84
C ARG A 157 -4.42 6.25 17.79
N PHE A 158 -3.91 7.31 17.19
CA PHE A 158 -3.00 7.23 16.06
C PHE A 158 -1.65 7.89 16.36
N HIS A 159 -0.65 7.57 15.54
CA HIS A 159 0.64 8.22 15.59
C HIS A 159 0.60 9.60 14.94
N ASP A 160 1.46 10.51 15.41
CA ASP A 160 1.77 11.74 14.70
C ASP A 160 2.73 11.50 13.52
N PRO A 161 2.67 12.32 12.45
CA PRO A 161 1.88 13.55 12.32
C PRO A 161 0.46 13.31 11.80
N GLU A 162 0.12 12.10 11.34
CA GLU A 162 -1.16 11.82 10.68
C GLU A 162 -2.36 11.98 11.62
N SER A 163 -2.22 11.70 12.92
CA SER A 163 -3.27 11.94 13.91
C SER A 163 -3.70 13.39 13.88
N ARG A 164 -2.77 14.28 14.21
CA ARG A 164 -3.06 15.71 14.22
C ARG A 164 -3.57 16.23 12.87
N LEU A 165 -3.02 15.74 11.75
CA LEU A 165 -3.44 16.15 10.41
C LEU A 165 -4.90 15.77 10.13
N GLU A 166 -5.31 14.56 10.47
CA GLU A 166 -6.67 14.08 10.26
C GLU A 166 -7.68 14.82 11.13
N PHE A 167 -7.39 14.99 12.42
CA PHE A 167 -8.32 15.55 13.38
C PHE A 167 -8.36 17.08 13.37
N ALA A 168 -7.25 17.76 13.10
CA ALA A 168 -7.22 19.21 12.98
C ALA A 168 -7.68 19.72 11.59
N HIS A 169 -7.73 18.86 10.60
CA HIS A 169 -8.11 19.22 9.24
C HIS A 169 -9.63 19.38 9.12
N PRO A 170 -10.13 20.53 8.70
CA PRO A 170 -11.58 20.78 8.69
C PRO A 170 -12.31 19.98 7.60
N TRP A 171 -11.56 19.31 6.67
CA TRP A 171 -12.17 18.76 5.48
C TRP A 171 -11.17 18.07 4.51
N PRO A 172 -11.45 16.86 3.96
CA PRO A 172 -12.62 16.07 4.30
C PRO A 172 -12.47 15.41 5.66
N GLN A 173 -13.57 15.21 6.35
CA GLN A 173 -13.62 14.44 7.60
C GLN A 173 -14.49 13.21 7.41
N PRO A 174 -14.34 12.18 8.25
CA PRO A 174 -15.29 11.10 8.34
C PRO A 174 -16.69 11.63 8.58
N VAL A 175 -17.67 10.91 8.09
CA VAL A 175 -19.08 11.23 8.31
C VAL A 175 -19.58 10.43 9.49
N ILE A 176 -20.13 11.11 10.49
CA ILE A 176 -20.91 10.50 11.55
C ILE A 176 -22.35 10.98 11.34
N ASP A 177 -23.16 10.12 10.73
CA ASP A 177 -24.53 10.45 10.31
C ASP A 177 -25.44 9.26 10.60
N GLY A 178 -26.26 9.41 11.64
CA GLY A 178 -27.16 8.34 12.05
C GLY A 178 -28.25 7.97 11.03
N GLU A 179 -28.55 8.85 10.05
CA GLU A 179 -29.54 8.59 9.01
C GLU A 179 -28.95 7.92 7.78
N LYS A 180 -27.79 8.40 7.31
CA LYS A 180 -27.11 7.91 6.09
C LYS A 180 -26.04 6.85 6.38
N GLY A 181 -25.77 6.67 7.66
CA GLY A 181 -24.74 5.78 8.18
C GLY A 181 -23.35 6.41 8.23
N ASN A 182 -22.60 5.99 9.24
CA ASN A 182 -21.25 6.48 9.51
C ASN A 182 -20.24 6.02 8.43
N SER A 183 -19.16 6.75 8.31
CA SER A 183 -18.02 6.36 7.49
C SER A 183 -17.54 4.96 7.82
N THR A 184 -17.10 4.25 6.80
CA THR A 184 -16.54 2.91 6.95
C THR A 184 -15.04 2.97 7.20
N PHE A 185 -14.52 1.91 7.80
CA PHE A 185 -13.10 1.73 8.03
C PHE A 185 -12.69 0.28 7.79
N CYS A 186 -11.38 0.07 7.71
CA CYS A 186 -10.77 -1.24 7.70
C CYS A 186 -9.46 -1.20 8.48
N LEU A 187 -9.22 -2.20 9.32
CA LEU A 187 -7.92 -2.43 9.95
C LEU A 187 -7.09 -3.35 9.05
N VAL A 188 -5.85 -2.99 8.82
CA VAL A 188 -4.93 -3.71 7.92
C VAL A 188 -3.54 -3.83 8.53
N ASN A 189 -2.70 -4.67 7.92
CA ASN A 189 -1.28 -4.79 8.24
C ASN A 189 -0.98 -5.28 9.65
N ALA A 190 -1.64 -6.35 10.04
CA ALA A 190 -1.29 -7.12 11.23
C ALA A 190 -1.21 -8.61 10.88
N LEU A 191 -0.31 -9.33 11.54
CA LEU A 191 -0.17 -10.79 11.33
C LEU A 191 -1.42 -11.52 11.81
N GLU A 192 -2.06 -11.00 12.83
CA GLU A 192 -3.29 -11.50 13.43
C GLU A 192 -4.49 -11.48 12.46
N LEU A 193 -4.39 -10.65 11.41
CA LEU A 193 -5.41 -10.52 10.35
C LEU A 193 -5.12 -11.42 9.13
N LEU A 194 -4.04 -12.21 9.15
CA LEU A 194 -3.68 -13.09 8.04
C LEU A 194 -4.50 -14.38 8.10
N ASP A 195 -5.75 -14.33 7.66
CA ASP A 195 -6.70 -15.43 7.81
C ASP A 195 -7.39 -15.89 6.52
N GLN A 196 -7.23 -15.13 5.40
CA GLN A 196 -7.83 -15.45 4.11
C GLN A 196 -6.80 -15.81 3.04
N PRO A 197 -7.12 -16.76 2.13
CA PRO A 197 -6.26 -17.07 1.00
C PRO A 197 -6.03 -15.86 0.09
N GLY A 198 -4.78 -15.61 -0.25
CA GLY A 198 -4.36 -14.45 -1.07
C GLY A 198 -3.89 -13.27 -0.25
N GLU A 199 -3.93 -13.36 1.07
CA GLU A 199 -3.42 -12.32 1.96
C GLU A 199 -1.94 -12.49 2.29
N TRP A 200 -1.29 -11.35 2.57
CA TRP A 200 0.11 -11.30 2.98
C TRP A 200 0.36 -10.23 4.05
N TYR A 201 1.42 -10.43 4.82
CA TYR A 201 1.89 -9.52 5.85
C TYR A 201 3.41 -9.45 5.86
N GLN A 202 3.99 -8.26 6.02
CA GLN A 202 5.42 -8.07 6.27
C GLN A 202 5.65 -7.65 7.71
N ASP A 203 6.42 -8.44 8.44
CA ASP A 203 6.92 -8.08 9.76
C ASP A 203 8.24 -7.29 9.59
N TYR A 204 8.17 -5.98 9.71
CA TYR A 204 9.32 -5.10 9.53
C TYR A 204 10.46 -5.36 10.51
N PRO A 205 10.20 -5.60 11.84
CA PRO A 205 11.26 -5.88 12.78
C PRO A 205 12.05 -7.16 12.48
N SER A 206 11.38 -8.23 12.10
CA SER A 206 12.04 -9.50 11.80
C SER A 206 12.55 -9.60 10.36
N GLY A 207 12.07 -8.74 9.45
CA GLY A 207 12.38 -8.80 8.03
C GLY A 207 11.77 -10.00 7.33
N ARG A 208 10.67 -10.53 7.85
CA ARG A 208 9.96 -11.68 7.28
C ARG A 208 8.68 -11.25 6.58
N ILE A 209 8.33 -11.98 5.53
CA ILE A 209 7.07 -11.84 4.82
C ILE A 209 6.30 -13.16 4.91
N TYR A 210 5.00 -13.04 5.17
CA TYR A 210 4.06 -14.13 5.36
C TYR A 210 3.01 -14.09 4.29
N TYR A 211 2.65 -15.22 3.74
CA TYR A 211 1.63 -15.32 2.70
C TYR A 211 0.73 -16.55 2.93
N TYR A 212 -0.58 -16.34 2.78
CA TYR A 212 -1.57 -17.41 2.74
C TYR A 212 -1.94 -17.67 1.27
N PRO A 213 -1.40 -18.73 0.63
CA PRO A 213 -1.62 -18.97 -0.79
C PRO A 213 -3.10 -19.21 -1.14
N ARG A 214 -3.47 -18.80 -2.35
CA ARG A 214 -4.77 -19.16 -2.93
C ARG A 214 -4.79 -20.66 -3.24
N PRO A 215 -5.97 -21.30 -3.31
CA PRO A 215 -6.07 -22.77 -3.47
C PRO A 215 -5.36 -23.37 -4.69
N HIS A 216 -5.12 -22.58 -5.73
CA HIS A 216 -4.49 -23.01 -6.99
C HIS A 216 -3.01 -22.61 -7.11
N GLU A 217 -2.42 -22.04 -6.08
CA GLU A 217 -1.04 -21.59 -6.10
C GLU A 217 -0.10 -22.62 -5.51
N ASP A 218 0.87 -23.06 -6.30
CA ASP A 218 1.98 -23.91 -5.87
C ASP A 218 3.18 -23.03 -5.51
N MET A 219 3.36 -22.77 -4.22
CA MET A 219 4.42 -21.88 -3.74
C MET A 219 5.84 -22.39 -3.99
N THR A 220 6.01 -23.67 -4.30
CA THR A 220 7.33 -24.20 -4.70
C THR A 220 7.76 -23.76 -6.08
N LYS A 221 6.82 -23.22 -6.89
CA LYS A 221 7.02 -22.74 -8.26
C LYS A 221 6.54 -21.33 -8.48
N ALA A 222 5.84 -20.76 -7.50
CA ALA A 222 5.23 -19.43 -7.64
C ALA A 222 6.29 -18.36 -7.82
N GLN A 223 6.05 -17.46 -8.78
CA GLN A 223 6.82 -16.23 -8.90
C GLN A 223 6.20 -15.17 -7.96
N VAL A 224 6.93 -14.82 -6.91
CA VAL A 224 6.52 -13.77 -5.99
C VAL A 224 7.40 -12.55 -6.19
N ILE A 225 6.78 -11.38 -6.37
CA ILE A 225 7.48 -10.12 -6.64
C ILE A 225 7.00 -9.06 -5.65
N ILE A 226 7.91 -8.34 -5.05
CA ILE A 226 7.65 -7.11 -4.30
C ILE A 226 8.31 -5.92 -4.98
N PRO A 227 7.72 -4.72 -4.92
CA PRO A 227 8.31 -3.55 -5.56
C PRO A 227 9.55 -3.07 -4.80
N ALA A 228 10.56 -2.67 -5.56
CA ALA A 228 11.78 -2.04 -5.06
C ALA A 228 11.89 -0.57 -5.49
N LEU A 229 11.12 -0.16 -6.49
CA LEU A 229 11.08 1.20 -7.00
C LEU A 229 9.68 1.82 -6.87
N GLU A 230 9.63 3.12 -6.63
CA GLU A 230 8.40 3.91 -6.75
C GLU A 230 8.18 4.42 -8.17
N THR A 231 9.26 4.71 -8.88
CA THR A 231 9.21 5.28 -10.22
C THR A 231 10.08 4.47 -11.17
N LEU A 232 9.49 3.95 -12.25
CA LEU A 232 10.20 3.21 -13.29
C LEU A 232 10.82 4.14 -14.33
N LEU A 233 10.09 5.17 -14.71
CA LEU A 233 10.45 6.06 -15.78
C LEU A 233 10.17 7.51 -15.39
N THR A 234 11.16 8.36 -15.56
CA THR A 234 11.05 9.80 -15.42
C THR A 234 11.30 10.47 -16.76
N ILE A 235 10.34 11.24 -17.25
CA ILE A 235 10.49 12.05 -18.44
C ILE A 235 10.62 13.51 -17.97
N SER A 236 11.80 14.11 -18.17
CA SER A 236 12.11 15.42 -17.61
C SER A 236 12.73 16.34 -18.66
N GLY A 237 12.06 17.44 -18.90
CA GLY A 237 12.53 18.55 -19.74
C GLY A 237 12.21 19.88 -19.09
N THR A 238 12.52 21.00 -19.78
CA THR A 238 12.13 22.35 -19.40
C THR A 238 11.13 22.92 -20.40
N LEU A 239 10.56 24.09 -20.13
CA LEU A 239 9.68 24.78 -21.10
C LEU A 239 10.45 25.13 -22.38
N GLU A 240 11.73 25.50 -22.27
CA GLU A 240 12.59 25.85 -23.39
C GLU A 240 13.11 24.59 -24.14
N ARG A 241 13.29 23.49 -23.41
CA ARG A 241 13.80 22.23 -23.95
C ARG A 241 12.93 21.07 -23.47
N PRO A 242 11.70 20.92 -23.96
CA PRO A 242 10.84 19.80 -23.61
C PRO A 242 11.28 18.51 -24.30
N VAL A 243 10.96 17.38 -23.68
CA VAL A 243 11.08 16.06 -24.32
C VAL A 243 9.95 15.93 -25.37
N ARG A 244 10.29 15.49 -26.59
CA ARG A 244 9.33 15.37 -27.69
C ARG A 244 9.51 14.11 -28.51
N ASN A 245 8.43 13.65 -29.14
CA ASN A 245 8.43 12.56 -30.12
C ASN A 245 9.04 11.26 -29.57
N ILE A 246 8.69 10.90 -28.35
CA ILE A 246 9.03 9.60 -27.72
C ILE A 246 7.79 8.71 -27.74
N TYR A 247 7.95 7.49 -28.20
CA TYR A 247 6.87 6.50 -28.26
C TYR A 247 7.25 5.22 -27.54
N PHE A 248 6.44 4.80 -26.59
CA PHE A 248 6.49 3.48 -25.99
C PHE A 248 5.35 2.64 -26.56
N GLN A 249 5.65 1.47 -27.10
CA GLN A 249 4.65 0.62 -27.74
C GLN A 249 4.82 -0.84 -27.32
N ASN A 250 3.71 -1.46 -26.90
CA ASN A 250 3.63 -2.88 -26.53
C ASN A 250 4.59 -3.26 -25.36
N ILE A 251 4.78 -2.34 -24.43
CA ILE A 251 5.61 -2.53 -23.23
C ILE A 251 4.73 -2.34 -22.01
N SER A 252 4.78 -3.27 -21.07
CA SER A 252 4.16 -3.15 -19.75
C SER A 252 5.15 -2.53 -18.76
N PHE A 253 4.64 -1.65 -17.89
CA PHE A 253 5.35 -1.08 -16.75
C PHE A 253 4.70 -1.63 -15.49
N GLU A 254 5.41 -2.46 -14.75
CA GLU A 254 4.83 -3.24 -13.66
C GLU A 254 5.69 -3.17 -12.39
N HIS A 255 5.10 -3.57 -11.26
CA HIS A 255 5.76 -3.79 -9.98
C HIS A 255 6.44 -2.53 -9.40
N THR A 256 5.76 -1.40 -9.44
CA THR A 256 6.13 -0.23 -8.65
C THR A 256 5.23 -0.06 -7.45
N SER A 257 5.69 0.65 -6.45
CA SER A 257 4.92 0.96 -5.25
C SER A 257 4.98 2.44 -4.97
N TRP A 258 3.97 2.92 -4.30
CA TRP A 258 3.99 4.21 -3.65
C TRP A 258 4.22 3.97 -2.15
N MET A 259 5.38 4.39 -1.64
CA MET A 259 5.81 4.06 -0.28
C MET A 259 5.12 4.90 0.80
N ARG A 260 4.49 5.99 0.44
CA ARG A 260 3.57 6.66 1.37
C ARG A 260 2.24 5.90 1.41
N PRO A 261 1.65 5.75 2.53
CA PRO A 261 1.84 6.39 3.83
C PRO A 261 2.73 5.63 4.83
N SER A 262 3.62 4.75 4.43
CA SER A 262 4.33 3.83 5.32
C SER A 262 4.98 4.47 6.55
N TYR A 263 5.50 5.69 6.41
CA TYR A 263 6.24 6.32 7.51
C TYR A 263 5.44 7.33 8.33
N GLN A 264 4.40 7.91 7.75
CA GLN A 264 3.71 9.06 8.36
C GLN A 264 2.20 9.03 8.13
N GLY A 265 1.65 7.87 7.81
CA GLY A 265 0.26 7.78 7.41
C GLY A 265 -0.02 8.53 6.09
N HIS A 266 -1.27 8.67 5.77
CA HIS A 266 -1.72 9.36 4.57
C HIS A 266 -3.02 10.09 4.84
N VAL A 267 -2.96 11.41 4.82
CA VAL A 267 -4.14 12.28 4.92
C VAL A 267 -4.16 13.16 3.67
N THR A 268 -5.23 13.05 2.91
CA THR A 268 -5.36 13.72 1.62
C THR A 268 -6.30 14.92 1.68
N LEU A 269 -6.01 15.90 0.81
CA LEU A 269 -6.91 16.99 0.47
C LEU A 269 -7.71 16.71 -0.79
N GLN A 270 -8.71 17.52 -1.04
CA GLN A 270 -9.34 17.63 -2.35
C GLN A 270 -8.28 17.96 -3.42
N GLY A 271 -8.33 17.25 -4.55
CA GLY A 271 -7.34 17.40 -5.62
C GLY A 271 -6.11 16.49 -5.52
N GLY A 272 -6.07 15.56 -4.57
CA GLY A 272 -5.02 14.54 -4.48
C GLY A 272 -3.72 15.01 -3.80
N PHE A 273 -3.68 16.22 -3.25
CA PHE A 273 -2.57 16.64 -2.40
C PHE A 273 -2.66 15.95 -1.05
N HIS A 274 -1.54 15.53 -0.48
CA HIS A 274 -1.48 15.07 0.90
C HIS A 274 -0.88 16.15 1.80
N LEU A 275 -1.37 16.18 3.02
CA LEU A 275 -0.98 17.17 4.01
C LEU A 275 0.34 16.76 4.67
N LEU A 276 1.23 17.72 4.81
CA LEU A 276 2.43 17.60 5.65
C LEU A 276 2.27 18.38 6.96
N ASP A 277 1.42 19.42 6.96
CA ASP A 277 1.17 20.27 8.11
C ASP A 277 -0.21 20.96 7.99
N ALA A 278 -1.14 20.58 8.84
CA ALA A 278 -2.51 21.11 8.83
C ALA A 278 -2.59 22.61 9.12
N TYR A 279 -1.64 23.15 9.86
CA TYR A 279 -1.67 24.55 10.31
C TYR A 279 -1.11 25.57 9.29
N ARG A 280 -0.48 25.08 8.22
CA ARG A 280 0.16 25.95 7.22
C ARG A 280 -0.59 26.08 5.92
N LEU A 281 -1.70 25.38 5.77
CA LEU A 281 -2.50 25.49 4.56
C LEU A 281 -3.32 26.77 4.59
N PRO A 282 -3.07 27.72 3.68
CA PRO A 282 -3.98 28.83 3.53
C PRO A 282 -5.35 28.29 3.10
N LEU A 283 -6.41 28.70 3.79
CA LEU A 283 -7.81 28.41 3.44
C LEU A 283 -8.19 28.84 2.02
N SER A 284 -7.29 29.50 1.30
CA SER A 284 -7.52 30.11 -0.01
C SER A 284 -7.30 29.19 -1.22
N LEU A 285 -6.90 27.93 -1.04
CA LEU A 285 -6.84 26.99 -2.17
C LEU A 285 -8.22 26.57 -2.72
N ILE A 286 -9.29 27.07 -2.10
CA ILE A 286 -10.67 26.90 -2.60
C ILE A 286 -11.00 27.88 -3.73
N HIS A 287 -10.12 28.82 -4.05
CA HIS A 287 -10.37 29.89 -5.02
C HIS A 287 -9.44 29.89 -6.24
N ILE A 288 -8.91 28.74 -6.62
CA ILE A 288 -8.20 28.62 -7.93
C ILE A 288 -9.07 27.81 -8.88
#